data_572862f31706d679c4feb718562dd04b
#
_entry.id   572862f31706d679c4feb718562dd04b
#
_cell.length_a   1.000
_cell.length_b   1.000
_cell.length_c   1.000
_cell.angle_alpha   90.00
_cell.angle_beta   90.00
_cell.angle_gamma   90.00
#
_symmetry.space_group_name_H-M   'P 1'
#
loop_
_entity.id
_entity.type
_entity.pdbx_description
1 polymer ?
#
loop_
_entity_poly.entity_id
_entity_poly.type
_entity_poly.pdbx_seq_one_letter_code
_entity_poly.pdbx_strand_id
1 'polypeptide(L)'
;GPTPAELPDLSGFSGGFFGGHEASAEASPFDAEGNRRTPEPEPEVNYTQDRDWMPEVVILAKAIYVWLDQLTRSYGYPIQQLNQIPDAELDALRGRGITGLWMIGLWERSPASKAIKAHGRHPDDVEIAASAYSLKDYTVAEALGGERALEELRQRAKIRGIRLCGDVVPNHTGLDSRWMHEHPEWFLQA
;
A
#
# COMPACT_ATOMS: atom_id res chain seq x y z
N GLY A 1 -4.11 27.34 32.78
CA GLY A 1 -4.48 26.54 31.62
C GLY A 1 -3.58 25.33 31.55
N PRO A 2 -4.06 24.13 31.14
CA PRO A 2 -3.22 22.94 31.07
C PRO A 2 -2.16 23.11 29.97
N THR A 3 -0.94 22.68 30.29
CA THR A 3 0.21 22.62 29.40
C THR A 3 -0.11 21.67 28.24
N PRO A 4 0.24 21.99 26.97
CA PRO A 4 0.10 21.05 25.87
C PRO A 4 0.94 19.80 26.15
N ALA A 5 0.36 18.63 26.01
CA ALA A 5 1.08 17.37 26.09
C ALA A 5 2.12 17.32 24.97
N GLU A 6 3.38 17.10 25.35
CA GLU A 6 4.47 16.86 24.40
C GLU A 6 4.13 15.64 23.54
N LEU A 7 4.17 15.82 22.23
CA LEU A 7 4.00 14.73 21.26
C LEU A 7 5.20 13.78 21.41
N PRO A 8 4.99 12.45 21.41
CA PRO A 8 6.07 11.49 21.48
C PRO A 8 7.01 11.65 20.29
N ASP A 9 8.32 11.59 20.56
CA ASP A 9 9.38 11.61 19.55
C ASP A 9 9.21 10.41 18.60
N LEU A 10 8.89 10.70 17.33
CA LEU A 10 8.70 9.72 16.27
C LEU A 10 9.93 9.57 15.36
N SER A 11 11.13 10.05 15.78
CA SER A 11 12.36 10.03 15.01
C SER A 11 12.87 8.61 14.66
N GLY A 12 12.36 7.56 15.31
CA GLY A 12 12.75 6.16 15.10
C GLY A 12 12.04 5.42 13.95
N PHE A 13 11.13 6.06 13.22
CA PHE A 13 10.33 5.37 12.20
C PHE A 13 10.84 5.64 10.78
N SER A 14 12.04 5.15 10.47
CA SER A 14 12.55 5.06 9.09
C SER A 14 12.60 3.57 8.65
N GLY A 15 11.51 2.86 8.79
CA GLY A 15 11.35 1.52 8.25
C GLY A 15 10.48 1.59 7.02
N GLY A 16 11.07 1.72 5.83
CA GLY A 16 10.36 1.55 4.58
C GLY A 16 9.89 0.11 4.45
N PHE A 17 8.60 -0.12 4.48
CA PHE A 17 7.99 -1.41 4.10
C PHE A 17 8.14 -1.65 2.57
N PHE A 18 8.65 -0.68 1.85
CA PHE A 18 8.96 -0.71 0.43
C PHE A 18 10.40 -0.26 0.20
N GLY A 19 11.35 -1.07 0.64
CA GLY A 19 12.71 -1.04 0.10
C GLY A 19 12.60 -1.55 -1.33
N GLY A 20 12.77 -0.67 -2.33
CA GLY A 20 13.01 -1.08 -3.70
C GLY A 20 14.22 -2.01 -3.67
N HIS A 21 14.00 -3.31 -3.82
CA HIS A 21 15.06 -4.21 -4.22
C HIS A 21 15.40 -3.84 -5.66
N GLU A 22 16.45 -3.03 -5.84
CA GLU A 22 17.25 -3.20 -7.05
C GLU A 22 17.60 -4.69 -7.08
N ALA A 23 17.24 -5.34 -8.19
CA ALA A 23 17.62 -6.73 -8.43
C ALA A 23 19.15 -6.80 -8.45
N SER A 24 19.74 -7.00 -7.28
CA SER A 24 21.12 -7.40 -7.17
C SER A 24 21.20 -8.79 -7.79
N ALA A 25 22.04 -8.92 -8.82
CA ALA A 25 22.39 -10.20 -9.41
C ALA A 25 22.58 -11.20 -8.26
N GLU A 26 21.81 -12.31 -8.26
CA GLU A 26 21.84 -13.32 -7.23
C GLU A 26 23.29 -13.76 -7.01
N ALA A 27 23.87 -13.33 -5.89
CA ALA A 27 25.18 -13.77 -5.51
C ALA A 27 25.12 -15.29 -5.26
N SER A 28 26.02 -16.07 -5.88
CA SER A 28 26.09 -17.51 -5.66
C SER A 28 25.97 -17.84 -4.17
N PRO A 29 25.14 -18.85 -3.80
CA PRO A 29 24.98 -19.24 -2.40
C PRO A 29 26.26 -19.87 -1.79
N PHE A 30 27.33 -19.97 -2.60
CA PHE A 30 28.64 -20.49 -2.21
C PHE A 30 29.71 -19.40 -2.37
N ASP A 31 30.71 -19.40 -1.46
CA ASP A 31 31.90 -18.57 -1.57
C ASP A 31 32.87 -19.10 -2.66
N ALA A 32 33.97 -18.40 -2.89
CA ALA A 32 34.97 -18.77 -3.88
C ALA A 32 35.66 -20.12 -3.54
N GLU A 33 35.59 -20.55 -2.31
CA GLU A 33 36.14 -21.81 -1.79
C GLU A 33 35.10 -22.96 -1.81
N GLY A 34 33.85 -22.70 -2.28
CA GLY A 34 32.79 -23.69 -2.40
C GLY A 34 32.04 -23.96 -1.09
N ASN A 35 32.25 -23.18 -0.04
CA ASN A 35 31.52 -23.30 1.21
C ASN A 35 30.19 -22.52 1.10
N ARG A 36 29.15 -23.04 1.74
CA ARG A 36 27.85 -22.37 1.80
C ARG A 36 28.01 -21.05 2.57
N ARG A 37 27.74 -19.92 1.92
CA ARG A 37 27.71 -18.63 2.59
C ARG A 37 26.67 -18.67 3.70
N THR A 38 27.05 -18.35 4.92
CA THR A 38 26.08 -18.00 5.96
C THR A 38 25.37 -16.75 5.50
N PRO A 39 24.02 -16.73 5.45
CA PRO A 39 23.28 -15.51 5.14
C PRO A 39 23.74 -14.43 6.10
N GLU A 40 24.11 -13.26 5.57
CA GLU A 40 24.31 -12.09 6.42
C GLU A 40 23.02 -11.87 7.20
N PRO A 41 23.10 -11.59 8.53
CA PRO A 41 21.91 -11.28 9.29
C PRO A 41 21.24 -10.09 8.64
N GLU A 42 19.97 -10.28 8.25
CA GLU A 42 19.18 -9.17 7.75
C GLU A 42 19.24 -8.02 8.77
N PRO A 43 19.37 -6.75 8.30
CA PRO A 43 19.40 -5.62 9.21
C PRO A 43 18.17 -5.66 10.10
N GLU A 44 18.35 -5.63 11.41
CA GLU A 44 17.24 -5.57 12.37
C GLU A 44 16.38 -4.35 12.03
N VAL A 45 15.22 -4.60 11.45
CA VAL A 45 14.24 -3.55 11.20
C VAL A 45 13.58 -3.21 12.53
N ASN A 46 13.94 -2.07 13.10
CA ASN A 46 13.35 -1.56 14.33
C ASN A 46 11.89 -1.12 14.05
N TYR A 47 10.96 -2.04 14.16
CA TYR A 47 9.54 -1.71 14.17
C TYR A 47 9.13 -1.15 15.55
N THR A 48 8.28 -0.13 15.54
CA THR A 48 7.60 0.28 16.76
C THR A 48 6.79 -0.90 17.28
N GLN A 49 6.95 -1.25 18.56
CA GLN A 49 6.23 -2.39 19.12
C GLN A 49 4.72 -2.13 19.09
N ASP A 50 3.94 -3.11 18.65
CA ASP A 50 2.48 -2.99 18.50
C ASP A 50 1.79 -2.56 19.79
N ARG A 51 2.26 -3.03 20.94
CA ARG A 51 1.73 -2.66 22.25
C ARG A 51 1.80 -1.16 22.54
N ASP A 52 2.68 -0.42 21.87
CA ASP A 52 2.92 1.00 22.13
C ASP A 52 1.92 1.89 21.38
N TRP A 53 1.22 1.38 20.37
CA TRP A 53 0.31 2.17 19.56
C TRP A 53 -1.03 1.48 19.20
N MET A 54 -1.05 0.15 19.06
CA MET A 54 -2.28 -0.57 18.66
C MET A 54 -3.46 -0.40 19.61
N PRO A 55 -3.28 -0.33 20.95
CA PRO A 55 -4.42 -0.14 21.85
C PRO A 55 -5.21 1.15 21.62
N GLU A 56 -4.56 2.17 21.02
CA GLU A 56 -5.15 3.49 20.77
C GLU A 56 -5.48 3.73 19.31
N VAL A 57 -5.32 2.72 18.44
CA VAL A 57 -5.57 2.90 17.02
C VAL A 57 -7.06 2.91 16.72
N VAL A 58 -7.50 3.93 15.98
CA VAL A 58 -8.84 4.03 15.39
C VAL A 58 -8.67 4.01 13.87
N ILE A 59 -9.02 2.89 13.24
CA ILE A 59 -8.83 2.67 11.81
C ILE A 59 -10.11 3.04 11.05
N LEU A 60 -9.93 3.81 9.96
CA LEU A 60 -10.94 4.04 8.96
C LEU A 60 -10.51 3.42 7.63
N ALA A 61 -11.33 2.53 7.07
CA ALA A 61 -11.11 1.96 5.75
C ALA A 61 -11.64 2.87 4.65
N LYS A 62 -10.85 3.05 3.59
CA LYS A 62 -11.22 3.79 2.38
C LYS A 62 -10.93 2.97 1.12
N ALA A 63 -11.95 2.72 0.32
CA ALA A 63 -11.76 2.26 -1.06
C ALA A 63 -11.19 3.45 -1.85
N ILE A 64 -9.90 3.40 -2.21
CA ILE A 64 -9.12 4.58 -2.65
C ILE A 64 -9.78 5.28 -3.83
N TYR A 65 -10.11 4.57 -4.90
CA TYR A 65 -10.70 5.20 -6.09
C TYR A 65 -12.04 5.87 -5.80
N VAL A 66 -12.87 5.26 -4.96
CA VAL A 66 -14.15 5.84 -4.51
C VAL A 66 -13.91 7.08 -3.67
N TRP A 67 -12.94 7.02 -2.78
CA TRP A 67 -12.61 8.15 -1.92
C TRP A 67 -12.08 9.34 -2.71
N LEU A 68 -11.16 9.13 -3.66
CA LEU A 68 -10.66 10.19 -4.55
C LEU A 68 -11.78 10.84 -5.38
N ASP A 69 -12.74 10.05 -5.89
CA ASP A 69 -13.91 10.56 -6.59
C ASP A 69 -14.81 11.39 -5.65
N GLN A 70 -15.05 10.93 -4.42
CA GLN A 70 -15.78 11.70 -3.42
C GLN A 70 -15.09 13.02 -3.09
N LEU A 71 -13.77 13.03 -2.93
CA LEU A 71 -12.99 14.23 -2.70
C LEU A 71 -13.05 15.18 -3.89
N THR A 72 -12.93 14.66 -5.12
CA THR A 72 -13.10 15.43 -6.35
C THR A 72 -14.44 16.20 -6.34
N ARG A 73 -15.53 15.52 -6.01
CA ARG A 73 -16.86 16.14 -5.92
C ARG A 73 -16.96 17.15 -4.79
N SER A 74 -16.38 16.84 -3.63
CA SER A 74 -16.47 17.69 -2.43
C SER A 74 -15.65 18.96 -2.56
N TYR A 75 -14.49 18.90 -3.21
CA TYR A 75 -13.57 20.01 -3.36
C TYR A 75 -13.73 20.77 -4.68
N GLY A 76 -14.46 20.20 -5.65
CA GLY A 76 -14.77 20.84 -6.93
C GLY A 76 -13.62 20.91 -7.93
N TYR A 77 -12.54 20.13 -7.71
CA TYR A 77 -11.42 19.97 -8.65
C TYR A 77 -10.93 18.53 -8.69
N PRO A 78 -10.28 18.06 -9.78
CA PRO A 78 -9.83 16.69 -9.92
C PRO A 78 -8.81 16.29 -8.84
N ILE A 79 -9.12 15.22 -8.11
CA ILE A 79 -8.24 14.56 -7.14
C ILE A 79 -8.17 13.10 -7.56
N GLN A 80 -7.09 12.72 -8.24
CA GLN A 80 -6.93 11.40 -8.88
C GLN A 80 -5.76 10.62 -8.31
N GLN A 81 -4.82 11.29 -7.66
CA GLN A 81 -3.61 10.70 -7.09
C GLN A 81 -3.54 10.91 -5.58
N LEU A 82 -2.80 10.04 -4.90
CA LEU A 82 -2.69 10.04 -3.44
C LEU A 82 -2.10 11.34 -2.87
N ASN A 83 -1.12 11.90 -3.55
CA ASN A 83 -0.49 13.15 -3.13
C ASN A 83 -1.39 14.39 -3.34
N GLN A 84 -2.47 14.27 -4.11
CA GLN A 84 -3.45 15.33 -4.32
C GLN A 84 -4.51 15.40 -3.21
N ILE A 85 -4.58 14.39 -2.32
CA ILE A 85 -5.50 14.42 -1.18
C ILE A 85 -5.20 15.67 -0.34
N PRO A 86 -6.20 16.56 -0.10
CA PRO A 86 -5.97 17.82 0.61
C PRO A 86 -5.55 17.60 2.07
N ASP A 87 -4.67 18.44 2.57
CA ASP A 87 -4.29 18.44 3.98
C ASP A 87 -5.49 18.66 4.90
N ALA A 88 -6.45 19.48 4.48
CA ALA A 88 -7.70 19.70 5.22
C ALA A 88 -8.50 18.40 5.44
N GLU A 89 -8.44 17.44 4.50
CA GLU A 89 -9.09 16.13 4.69
C GLU A 89 -8.37 15.30 5.75
N LEU A 90 -7.04 15.29 5.73
CA LEU A 90 -6.24 14.61 6.76
C LEU A 90 -6.46 15.24 8.14
N ASP A 91 -6.54 16.57 8.22
CA ASP A 91 -6.84 17.30 9.45
C ASP A 91 -8.25 16.97 9.96
N ALA A 92 -9.23 16.87 9.06
CA ALA A 92 -10.61 16.47 9.42
C ALA A 92 -10.67 15.02 9.92
N LEU A 93 -9.92 14.08 9.32
CA LEU A 93 -9.81 12.71 9.80
C LEU A 93 -9.19 12.67 11.20
N ARG A 94 -8.10 13.38 11.41
CA ARG A 94 -7.46 13.47 12.73
C ARG A 94 -8.37 14.10 13.77
N GLY A 95 -9.08 15.17 13.43
CA GLY A 95 -10.05 15.83 14.30
C GLY A 95 -11.20 14.93 14.74
N ARG A 96 -11.53 13.89 13.96
CA ARG A 96 -12.50 12.83 14.31
C ARG A 96 -11.89 11.68 15.11
N GLY A 97 -10.61 11.77 15.48
CA GLY A 97 -9.91 10.74 16.25
C GLY A 97 -9.36 9.58 15.41
N ILE A 98 -9.35 9.68 14.10
CA ILE A 98 -8.78 8.64 13.22
C ILE A 98 -7.25 8.70 13.32
N THR A 99 -6.63 7.56 13.64
CA THR A 99 -5.18 7.39 13.77
C THR A 99 -4.61 6.34 12.83
N GLY A 100 -5.48 5.60 12.13
CA GLY A 100 -5.12 4.63 11.10
C GLY A 100 -6.00 4.80 9.86
N LEU A 101 -5.41 4.75 8.68
CA LEU A 101 -6.11 4.80 7.41
C LEU A 101 -5.78 3.55 6.60
N TRP A 102 -6.79 2.68 6.45
CA TRP A 102 -6.68 1.48 5.63
C TRP A 102 -7.10 1.79 4.20
N MET A 103 -6.15 1.69 3.29
CA MET A 103 -6.31 2.05 1.87
C MET A 103 -6.58 0.80 1.04
N ILE A 104 -7.86 0.52 0.76
CA ILE A 104 -8.30 -0.63 -0.04
C ILE A 104 -8.11 -0.32 -1.52
N GLY A 105 -7.42 -1.23 -2.22
CA GLY A 105 -7.20 -1.15 -3.66
C GLY A 105 -6.06 -0.23 -4.06
N LEU A 106 -5.01 -0.19 -3.23
CA LEU A 106 -3.79 0.59 -3.41
C LEU A 106 -2.90 0.04 -4.55
N TRP A 107 -2.88 -1.28 -4.70
CA TRP A 107 -1.94 -2.00 -5.54
C TRP A 107 -2.32 -2.04 -7.03
N GLU A 108 -1.34 -2.31 -7.87
CA GLU A 108 -1.56 -2.48 -9.31
C GLU A 108 -2.50 -3.67 -9.56
N ARG A 109 -3.59 -3.42 -10.29
CA ARG A 109 -4.65 -4.39 -10.52
C ARG A 109 -4.46 -5.11 -11.84
N SER A 110 -4.90 -6.37 -11.88
CA SER A 110 -4.88 -7.21 -13.07
C SER A 110 -5.82 -6.68 -14.18
N PRO A 111 -5.29 -6.25 -15.35
CA PRO A 111 -6.11 -5.95 -16.52
C PRO A 111 -6.91 -7.16 -17.02
N ALA A 112 -6.37 -8.38 -16.91
CA ALA A 112 -7.07 -9.60 -17.27
C ALA A 112 -8.36 -9.79 -16.47
N SER A 113 -8.37 -9.45 -15.18
CA SER A 113 -9.57 -9.47 -14.34
C SER A 113 -10.68 -8.54 -14.86
N LYS A 114 -10.31 -7.38 -15.40
CA LYS A 114 -11.26 -6.45 -16.04
C LYS A 114 -11.84 -7.05 -17.31
N ALA A 115 -11.00 -7.64 -18.17
CA ALA A 115 -11.43 -8.25 -19.43
C ALA A 115 -12.37 -9.44 -19.21
N ILE A 116 -12.11 -10.29 -18.23
CA ILE A 116 -12.96 -11.43 -17.87
C ILE A 116 -14.34 -10.96 -17.41
N LYS A 117 -14.40 -9.94 -16.56
CA LYS A 117 -15.67 -9.36 -16.11
C LYS A 117 -16.48 -8.74 -17.24
N ALA A 118 -15.79 -8.15 -18.23
CA ALA A 118 -16.45 -7.55 -19.39
C ALA A 118 -17.10 -8.59 -20.32
N HIS A 119 -16.52 -9.80 -20.42
CA HIS A 119 -17.04 -10.86 -21.31
C HIS A 119 -18.41 -11.44 -20.91
N GLY A 120 -18.84 -11.23 -19.67
CA GLY A 120 -20.09 -11.78 -19.13
C GLY A 120 -21.23 -10.78 -18.95
N ARG A 121 -21.09 -9.52 -19.40
CA ARG A 121 -22.04 -8.43 -19.10
C ARG A 121 -22.56 -7.69 -20.33
N HIS A 122 -23.73 -7.05 -20.15
CA HIS A 122 -24.38 -6.24 -21.18
C HIS A 122 -23.60 -4.93 -21.42
N PRO A 123 -23.61 -4.35 -22.67
CA PRO A 123 -22.90 -3.12 -23.01
C PRO A 123 -23.26 -1.88 -22.17
N ASP A 124 -24.45 -1.88 -21.56
CA ASP A 124 -24.97 -0.78 -20.74
C ASP A 124 -24.57 -0.85 -19.25
N ASP A 125 -23.82 -1.88 -18.85
CA ASP A 125 -23.36 -2.00 -17.47
C ASP A 125 -22.25 -0.97 -17.18
N VAL A 126 -22.45 -0.21 -16.09
CA VAL A 126 -21.54 0.79 -15.52
C VAL A 126 -20.09 0.31 -15.54
N GLU A 127 -19.18 1.21 -15.80
CA GLU A 127 -17.72 1.07 -15.91
C GLU A 127 -17.13 -0.07 -15.09
N ILE A 128 -16.67 -1.12 -15.78
CA ILE A 128 -16.16 -2.34 -15.14
C ILE A 128 -14.73 -2.08 -14.64
N ALA A 129 -14.59 -1.90 -13.35
CA ALA A 129 -13.29 -1.82 -12.72
C ALA A 129 -12.69 -3.22 -12.47
N ALA A 130 -11.37 -3.35 -12.60
CA ALA A 130 -10.65 -4.53 -12.13
C ALA A 130 -10.86 -4.70 -10.61
N SER A 131 -10.91 -5.96 -10.13
CA SER A 131 -11.04 -6.23 -8.69
C SER A 131 -9.87 -5.64 -7.91
N ALA A 132 -10.15 -5.00 -6.78
CA ALA A 132 -9.14 -4.52 -5.85
C ALA A 132 -8.25 -5.65 -5.29
N TYR A 133 -8.74 -6.87 -5.32
CA TYR A 133 -8.07 -8.08 -4.80
C TYR A 133 -7.50 -8.99 -5.88
N SER A 134 -7.61 -8.62 -7.17
CA SER A 134 -6.95 -9.32 -8.26
C SER A 134 -5.71 -8.54 -8.66
N LEU A 135 -4.60 -8.82 -7.97
CA LEU A 135 -3.37 -8.06 -8.09
C LEU A 135 -2.52 -8.55 -9.27
N LYS A 136 -1.97 -7.58 -9.99
CA LYS A 136 -0.89 -7.83 -10.95
C LYS A 136 0.45 -7.87 -10.21
N ASP A 137 0.64 -6.93 -9.28
CA ASP A 137 1.85 -6.80 -8.46
C ASP A 137 1.52 -6.01 -7.19
N TYR A 138 2.38 -6.08 -6.16
CA TYR A 138 2.36 -5.22 -4.96
C TYR A 138 3.16 -3.92 -5.17
N THR A 139 3.03 -3.32 -6.33
CA THR A 139 3.46 -1.96 -6.60
C THR A 139 2.26 -1.03 -6.47
N VAL A 140 2.48 0.19 -6.00
CA VAL A 140 1.39 1.18 -5.94
C VAL A 140 0.93 1.51 -7.36
N ALA A 141 -0.39 1.46 -7.58
CA ALA A 141 -0.94 1.68 -8.91
C ALA A 141 -0.50 3.03 -9.50
N GLU A 142 0.02 3.00 -10.74
CA GLU A 142 0.46 4.19 -11.48
C GLU A 142 -0.65 5.25 -11.59
N ALA A 143 -1.89 4.81 -11.76
CA ALA A 143 -3.06 5.70 -11.78
C ALA A 143 -3.24 6.49 -10.47
N LEU A 144 -2.71 6.01 -9.35
CA LEU A 144 -2.72 6.66 -8.05
C LEU A 144 -1.48 7.55 -7.81
N GLY A 145 -0.57 7.65 -8.79
CA GLY A 145 0.68 8.43 -8.72
C GLY A 145 1.88 7.63 -8.24
N GLY A 146 1.76 6.30 -8.16
CA GLY A 146 2.84 5.38 -7.82
C GLY A 146 3.39 5.55 -6.40
N GLU A 147 4.55 4.94 -6.15
CA GLU A 147 5.22 4.94 -4.85
C GLU A 147 5.52 6.34 -4.33
N ARG A 148 5.88 7.28 -5.22
CA ARG A 148 6.16 8.65 -4.83
C ARG A 148 4.96 9.34 -4.22
N ALA A 149 3.78 9.20 -4.83
CA ALA A 149 2.56 9.82 -4.33
C ALA A 149 2.11 9.20 -2.99
N LEU A 150 2.33 7.89 -2.80
CA LEU A 150 2.12 7.23 -1.52
C LEU A 150 3.05 7.77 -0.45
N GLU A 151 4.34 7.93 -0.75
CA GLU A 151 5.31 8.43 0.22
C GLU A 151 5.01 9.87 0.64
N GLU A 152 4.64 10.75 -0.31
CA GLU A 152 4.21 12.12 -0.02
C GLU A 152 2.96 12.14 0.89
N LEU A 153 1.97 11.28 0.63
CA LEU A 153 0.80 11.13 1.49
C LEU A 153 1.19 10.60 2.87
N ARG A 154 2.06 9.59 2.93
CA ARG A 154 2.52 8.96 4.18
C ARG A 154 3.17 9.98 5.11
N GLN A 155 4.04 10.83 4.57
CA GLN A 155 4.71 11.87 5.36
C GLN A 155 3.70 12.87 5.92
N ARG A 156 2.74 13.35 5.11
CA ARG A 156 1.70 14.28 5.55
C ARG A 156 0.74 13.67 6.58
N ALA A 157 0.42 12.38 6.42
CA ALA A 157 -0.39 11.62 7.37
C ALA A 157 0.37 11.43 8.70
N LYS A 158 1.67 11.08 8.63
CA LYS A 158 2.54 10.86 9.79
C LYS A 158 2.64 12.10 10.69
N ILE A 159 2.81 13.29 10.12
CA ILE A 159 2.84 14.56 10.87
C ILE A 159 1.55 14.76 11.70
N ARG A 160 0.43 14.21 11.23
CA ARG A 160 -0.88 14.27 11.89
C ARG A 160 -1.16 13.08 12.81
N GLY A 161 -0.18 12.18 13.00
CA GLY A 161 -0.33 10.97 13.78
C GLY A 161 -1.30 9.95 13.15
N ILE A 162 -1.42 9.95 11.81
CA ILE A 162 -2.21 8.96 11.06
C ILE A 162 -1.25 7.97 10.41
N ARG A 163 -1.41 6.69 10.72
CA ARG A 163 -0.70 5.58 10.08
C ARG A 163 -1.44 5.12 8.85
N LEU A 164 -0.70 4.74 7.80
CA LEU A 164 -1.28 4.15 6.60
C LEU A 164 -1.08 2.64 6.61
N CYS A 165 -2.07 1.90 6.13
CA CYS A 165 -1.94 0.47 5.85
C CYS A 165 -2.62 0.13 4.52
N GLY A 166 -2.11 -0.91 3.85
CA GLY A 166 -2.66 -1.46 2.62
C GLY A 166 -3.12 -2.89 2.82
N ASP A 167 -3.79 -3.43 1.80
CA ASP A 167 -4.24 -4.81 1.78
C ASP A 167 -3.06 -5.77 1.57
N VAL A 168 -3.16 -6.96 2.15
CA VAL A 168 -2.37 -8.14 1.76
C VAL A 168 -3.33 -9.21 1.27
N VAL A 169 -3.09 -9.74 0.08
CA VAL A 169 -3.90 -10.79 -0.57
C VAL A 169 -3.04 -12.03 -0.79
N PRO A 170 -2.82 -12.85 0.24
CA PRO A 170 -1.86 -13.96 0.17
C PRO A 170 -2.41 -15.21 -0.53
N ASN A 171 -3.71 -15.27 -0.79
CA ASN A 171 -4.38 -16.47 -1.30
C ASN A 171 -4.29 -16.64 -2.82
N HIS A 172 -4.28 -15.55 -3.57
CA HIS A 172 -4.31 -15.55 -5.03
C HIS A 172 -3.76 -14.25 -5.62
N THR A 173 -3.47 -14.29 -6.92
CA THR A 173 -3.07 -13.13 -7.72
C THR A 173 -3.98 -13.00 -8.93
N GLY A 174 -3.79 -11.94 -9.73
CA GLY A 174 -4.36 -11.85 -11.08
C GLY A 174 -3.70 -12.88 -12.01
N LEU A 175 -4.44 -13.32 -13.03
CA LEU A 175 -3.95 -14.30 -14.02
C LEU A 175 -2.75 -13.78 -14.85
N ASP A 176 -2.55 -12.48 -14.88
CA ASP A 176 -1.46 -11.78 -15.55
C ASP A 176 -0.41 -11.27 -14.54
N SER A 177 -0.39 -11.82 -13.33
CA SER A 177 0.64 -11.52 -12.35
C SER A 177 2.00 -12.00 -12.85
N ARG A 178 3.01 -11.13 -12.71
CA ARG A 178 4.40 -11.43 -13.03
C ARG A 178 4.87 -12.69 -12.31
N TRP A 179 4.50 -12.88 -11.05
CA TRP A 179 4.92 -14.03 -10.24
C TRP A 179 4.45 -15.37 -10.80
N MET A 180 3.28 -15.44 -11.44
CA MET A 180 2.84 -16.68 -12.08
C MET A 180 3.76 -17.12 -13.22
N HIS A 181 4.46 -16.19 -13.87
CA HIS A 181 5.38 -16.47 -14.95
C HIS A 181 6.82 -16.67 -14.47
N GLU A 182 7.26 -15.87 -13.50
CA GLU A 182 8.63 -15.91 -12.98
C GLU A 182 8.84 -17.01 -11.94
N HIS A 183 7.78 -17.33 -11.17
CA HIS A 183 7.80 -18.29 -10.05
C HIS A 183 6.57 -19.20 -10.07
N PRO A 184 6.37 -20.01 -11.14
CA PRO A 184 5.22 -20.91 -11.23
C PRO A 184 5.18 -21.93 -10.10
N GLU A 185 6.33 -22.27 -9.49
CA GLU A 185 6.45 -23.17 -8.36
C GLU A 185 5.78 -22.66 -7.06
N TRP A 186 5.45 -21.37 -6.99
CA TRP A 186 4.72 -20.78 -5.84
C TRP A 186 3.20 -21.01 -5.93
N PHE A 187 2.72 -21.52 -7.06
CA PHE A 187 1.30 -21.69 -7.33
C PHE A 187 0.94 -23.17 -7.45
N LEU A 188 -0.30 -23.51 -7.05
CA LEU A 188 -0.84 -24.83 -7.28
C LEU A 188 -0.97 -25.07 -8.79
N GLN A 189 -0.35 -26.14 -9.26
CA GLN A 189 -0.42 -26.60 -10.64
C GLN A 189 -1.34 -27.82 -10.70
N ALA A 190 -2.28 -27.82 -11.67
CA ALA A 190 -3.18 -28.94 -11.93
C ALA A 190 -2.62 -29.84 -13.05
#